data_e21d90affa318a276775dc87e424539a
#
_entry.id   e21d90affa318a276775dc87e424539a
#
_cell.length_a   1.000
_cell.length_b   1.000
_cell.length_c   1.000
_cell.angle_alpha   90.00
_cell.angle_beta   90.00
_cell.angle_gamma   90.00
#
_symmetry.space_group_name_H-M   'P 1'
#
loop_
_entity.id
_entity.type
_entity.pdbx_description
1 polymer ?
#
loop_
_entity_poly.entity_id
_entity_poly.type
_entity_poly.pdbx_seq_one_letter_code
_entity_poly.pdbx_strand_id
1 'polypeptide(L)' 'MKTTYAELYRQIGLKIAYYRRLRGFTQEQLAERIDRSPAYIGHVEAPNILKAVSLDTLFDIATVLEVPPYKFLLFEEP' A
#
# COMPACT_ATOMS: atom_id res chain seq x y z
N MET A 1 16.58 -0.52 4.66
CA MET A 1 16.26 -1.95 4.67
C MET A 1 16.79 -2.62 3.42
N LYS A 2 17.39 -3.77 3.57
CA LYS A 2 17.91 -4.54 2.44
C LYS A 2 17.01 -5.75 2.24
N THR A 3 16.45 -5.91 1.03
CA THR A 3 15.60 -7.05 0.74
C THR A 3 15.68 -7.42 -0.74
N THR A 4 15.55 -8.72 -1.01
CA THR A 4 15.43 -9.23 -2.37
C THR A 4 14.00 -9.08 -2.89
N TYR A 5 13.07 -8.61 -2.05
CA TYR A 5 11.66 -8.49 -2.40
C TYR A 5 11.25 -7.05 -2.72
N ALA A 6 12.21 -6.19 -3.04
CA ALA A 6 11.93 -4.78 -3.32
C ALA A 6 10.89 -4.59 -4.41
N GLU A 7 10.95 -5.38 -5.47
CA GLU A 7 9.99 -5.27 -6.57
C GLU A 7 8.57 -5.67 -6.13
N LEU A 8 8.45 -6.66 -5.26
CA LEU A 8 7.14 -7.06 -4.76
C LEU A 8 6.54 -5.96 -3.88
N TYR A 9 7.33 -5.34 -3.02
CA TYR A 9 6.86 -4.21 -2.21
C TYR A 9 6.48 -3.02 -3.08
N ARG A 10 7.24 -2.78 -4.16
CA ARG A 10 6.89 -1.73 -5.11
C ARG A 10 5.52 -1.97 -5.72
N GLN A 11 5.26 -3.21 -6.14
CA GLN A 11 3.97 -3.57 -6.72
C GLN A 11 2.83 -3.43 -5.71
N ILE A 12 3.06 -3.82 -4.46
CA ILE A 12 2.06 -3.65 -3.40
C ILE A 12 1.74 -2.17 -3.25
N GLY A 13 2.76 -1.31 -3.18
CA GLY A 13 2.56 0.12 -3.05
C GLY A 13 1.76 0.73 -4.19
N LEU A 14 2.05 0.30 -5.43
CA LEU A 14 1.30 0.76 -6.60
C LEU A 14 -0.17 0.34 -6.54
N LYS A 15 -0.44 -0.87 -6.07
CA LYS A 15 -1.82 -1.36 -5.91
C LYS A 15 -2.55 -0.60 -4.81
N ILE A 16 -1.85 -0.28 -3.73
CA ILE A 16 -2.44 0.55 -2.67
C ILE A 16 -2.85 1.91 -3.24
N ALA A 17 -1.97 2.56 -4.01
CA ALA A 17 -2.29 3.83 -4.64
C ALA A 17 -3.48 3.71 -5.59
N TYR A 18 -3.51 2.63 -6.38
CA TYR A 18 -4.60 2.40 -7.34
C TYR A 18 -5.95 2.29 -6.62
N TYR A 19 -6.04 1.41 -5.63
CA TYR A 19 -7.32 1.19 -4.94
C TYR A 19 -7.69 2.38 -4.06
N ARG A 20 -6.71 3.08 -3.50
CA ARG A 20 -6.96 4.30 -2.74
C ARG A 20 -7.66 5.34 -3.63
N ARG A 21 -7.12 5.58 -4.82
CA ARG A 21 -7.71 6.54 -5.75
C ARG A 21 -9.07 6.08 -6.25
N LEU A 22 -9.20 4.79 -6.52
CA LEU A 22 -10.46 4.22 -6.98
C LEU A 22 -11.58 4.45 -5.96
N ARG A 23 -11.26 4.37 -4.67
CA ARG A 23 -12.21 4.58 -3.58
C ARG A 23 -12.36 6.05 -3.19
N GLY A 24 -11.63 6.96 -3.84
CA GLY A 24 -11.75 8.38 -3.60
C GLY A 24 -11.04 8.90 -2.36
N PHE A 25 -10.06 8.18 -1.83
CA PHE A 25 -9.29 8.62 -0.67
C PHE A 25 -8.04 9.37 -1.10
N THR A 26 -7.73 10.47 -0.42
CA THR A 26 -6.41 11.07 -0.51
C THR A 26 -5.44 10.27 0.35
N GLN A 27 -4.13 10.50 0.16
CA GLN A 27 -3.12 9.87 1.02
C GLN A 27 -3.35 10.24 2.49
N GLU A 28 -3.70 11.50 2.74
CA GLU A 28 -3.95 11.98 4.10
C GLU A 28 -5.16 11.29 4.72
N GLN A 29 -6.23 11.14 3.96
CA GLN A 29 -7.43 10.48 4.45
C GLN A 29 -7.19 9.01 4.78
N LEU A 30 -6.48 8.30 3.91
CA LEU A 30 -6.15 6.90 4.18
C LEU A 30 -5.25 6.78 5.42
N ALA A 31 -4.23 7.63 5.51
CA ALA A 31 -3.31 7.61 6.64
C ALA A 31 -4.06 7.82 7.96
N GLU A 32 -4.98 8.78 8.00
CA GLU A 32 -5.77 9.04 9.19
C GLU A 32 -6.59 7.82 9.60
N ARG A 33 -7.19 7.14 8.63
CA ARG A 33 -8.04 5.98 8.90
C ARG A 33 -7.29 4.79 9.46
N ILE A 34 -6.00 4.67 9.16
CA ILE A 34 -5.17 3.57 9.64
C ILE A 34 -4.19 4.01 10.73
N ASP A 35 -4.38 5.23 11.26
CA ASP A 35 -3.56 5.79 12.34
C ASP A 35 -2.08 5.86 11.98
N ARG A 36 -1.78 6.37 10.78
CA ARG A 36 -0.43 6.58 10.28
C ARG A 36 -0.29 7.99 9.75
N SER A 37 0.96 8.44 9.56
CA SER A 37 1.20 9.76 8.99
C SER A 37 0.98 9.75 7.47
N PRO A 38 0.61 10.90 6.88
CA PRO A 38 0.52 11.00 5.41
C PRO A 38 1.83 10.64 4.72
N ALA A 39 2.98 10.97 5.34
CA ALA A 39 4.29 10.64 4.80
C ALA A 39 4.48 9.13 4.69
N TYR A 40 3.92 8.36 5.63
CA TYR A 40 3.99 6.90 5.57
C TYR A 40 3.34 6.38 4.29
N ILE A 41 2.12 6.84 4.01
CA ILE A 41 1.41 6.41 2.80
C ILE A 41 2.15 6.88 1.55
N GLY A 42 2.66 8.10 1.56
CA GLY A 42 3.45 8.62 0.45
C GLY A 42 4.67 7.75 0.15
N HIS A 43 5.37 7.29 1.19
CA HIS A 43 6.54 6.42 1.03
C HIS A 43 6.14 5.03 0.53
N VAL A 44 5.06 4.47 1.07
CA VAL A 44 4.58 3.14 0.65
C VAL A 44 4.22 3.14 -0.84
N GLU A 45 3.60 4.22 -1.32
CA GLU A 45 3.14 4.32 -2.71
C GLU A 45 4.23 4.75 -3.68
N ALA A 46 5.32 5.33 -3.20
CA ALA A 46 6.38 5.84 -4.08
C ALA A 46 7.17 4.70 -4.71
N PRO A 47 7.23 4.61 -6.06
CA PRO A 47 7.87 3.47 -6.71
C PRO A 47 9.38 3.40 -6.55
N ASN A 48 10.01 4.53 -6.18
CA ASN A 48 11.47 4.59 -6.02
C ASN A 48 11.91 4.65 -4.56
N ILE A 49 10.98 4.44 -3.63
CA ILE A 49 11.28 4.37 -2.20
C ILE A 49 10.94 2.97 -1.73
N LEU A 50 11.92 2.27 -1.13
CA LEU A 50 11.67 0.94 -0.60
C LEU A 50 11.05 1.08 0.79
N LYS A 51 9.79 0.70 0.90
CA LYS A 51 9.06 0.72 2.16
C LYS A 51 8.25 -0.56 2.28
N ALA A 52 8.65 -1.41 3.20
CA ALA A 52 7.92 -2.65 3.46
C ALA A 52 6.62 -2.33 4.22
N VAL A 53 5.60 -3.11 3.95
CA VAL A 53 4.30 -3.00 4.63
C VAL A 53 4.06 -4.31 5.37
N SER A 54 3.77 -4.22 6.66
CA SER A 54 3.40 -5.41 7.43
C SER A 54 2.03 -5.91 6.97
N LEU A 55 1.76 -7.19 7.22
CA LEU A 55 0.43 -7.74 6.91
C LEU A 55 -0.65 -7.03 7.71
N ASP A 56 -0.39 -6.72 8.98
CA ASP A 56 -1.36 -5.99 9.79
C ASP A 56 -1.75 -4.67 9.14
N THR A 57 -0.76 -3.89 8.71
CA THR A 57 -1.02 -2.61 8.06
C THR A 57 -1.74 -2.82 6.73
N LEU A 58 -1.35 -3.84 5.97
CA LEU A 58 -2.01 -4.14 4.70
C LEU A 58 -3.48 -4.50 4.93
N PHE A 59 -3.77 -5.29 5.97
CA PHE A 59 -5.15 -5.63 6.31
C PHE A 59 -5.95 -4.41 6.73
N ASP A 60 -5.34 -3.47 7.47
CA ASP A 60 -6.00 -2.21 7.82
C ASP A 60 -6.35 -1.41 6.55
N ILE A 61 -5.41 -1.29 5.63
CA ILE A 61 -5.62 -0.59 4.37
C ILE A 61 -6.75 -1.25 3.57
N ALA A 62 -6.70 -2.56 3.45
CA ALA A 62 -7.71 -3.32 2.71
C ALA A 62 -9.10 -3.11 3.32
N THR A 63 -9.19 -3.11 4.65
CA THR A 63 -10.45 -2.92 5.35
C THR A 63 -11.01 -1.53 5.08
N VAL A 64 -10.18 -0.49 5.18
CA VAL A 64 -10.62 0.89 4.94
C VAL A 64 -11.07 1.07 3.49
N LEU A 65 -10.33 0.50 2.55
CA LEU A 65 -10.63 0.64 1.13
C LEU A 65 -11.71 -0.33 0.65
N GLU A 66 -12.15 -1.25 1.51
CA GLU A 66 -13.15 -2.27 1.19
C GLU A 66 -12.72 -3.11 -0.01
N VAL A 67 -11.46 -3.52 -0.01
CA VAL A 67 -10.86 -4.35 -1.05
C VAL A 67 -10.35 -5.63 -0.40
N PRO A 68 -10.65 -6.80 -0.96
CA PRO A 68 -10.10 -8.05 -0.39
C PRO A 68 -8.58 -7.99 -0.36
N PRO A 69 -7.94 -8.36 0.75
CA PRO A 69 -6.49 -8.24 0.88
C PRO A 69 -5.68 -8.92 -0.21
N TYR A 70 -6.17 -10.06 -0.73
CA TYR A 70 -5.41 -10.78 -1.75
C TYR A 70 -5.17 -9.95 -3.00
N LYS A 71 -6.01 -8.96 -3.28
CA LYS A 71 -5.85 -8.13 -4.49
C LYS A 71 -4.58 -7.30 -4.46
N PHE A 72 -4.05 -7.01 -3.28
CA PHE A 72 -2.78 -6.29 -3.15
C PHE A 72 -1.58 -7.20 -3.38
N LEU A 73 -1.80 -8.51 -3.39
CA LEU A 73 -0.75 -9.52 -3.52
C LEU A 73 -0.82 -10.26 -4.86
N LEU A 74 -1.62 -9.78 -5.80
CA LEU A 74 -1.67 -10.34 -7.15
C LEU A 74 -0.54 -9.71 -7.94
N PHE A 75 0.57 -10.44 -8.04
CA PHE A 75 1.74 -9.96 -8.74
C PHE A 75 1.72 -10.43 -10.19
N GLU A 76 2.29 -9.61 -11.08
CA GLU A 76 2.39 -9.96 -12.47
C GLU A 76 3.35 -11.13 -12.64
N GLU A 77 2.99 -12.06 -13.51
CA GLU A 77 3.88 -13.16 -13.84
C GLU A 77 4.99 -12.67 -14.76
N PRO A 78 6.22 -13.25 -14.61
CA PRO A 78 7.35 -12.87 -15.45
C PRO A 78 7.13 -13.19 -16.92
#